data_100fe1f4f9d2fd4bee0b4c8d58382596
#
_entry.id   100fe1f4f9d2fd4bee0b4c8d58382596
#
_cell.length_a   1.000
_cell.length_b   1.000
_cell.length_c   1.000
_cell.angle_alpha   90.00
_cell.angle_beta   90.00
_cell.angle_gamma   90.00
#
_symmetry.space_group_name_H-M   'P 1'
#
loop_
_entity.id
_entity.type
_entity.pdbx_description
1 polymer ?
#
loop_
_entity_poly.entity_id
_entity_poly.type
_entity_poly.pdbx_seq_one_letter_code
_entity_poly.pdbx_strand_id
1 'polypeptide(L)'
;MMNQKTYLKIGHSESRPMSDPDTNLIKWFQGKGDPVVAEWLESQLFSLMPSVSFKNIETESCAVSRSSTGKQFIDRIDGSGIHVLLAGNGYSAKSSDELGRIAAHKIIFDEVPEEYSDIDFRVKYKRT
;
A
#
# COMPACT_ATOMS: atom_id res chain seq x y z
N MET A 1 7.50 -4.76 31.08
CA MET A 1 8.22 -5.76 30.27
C MET A 1 7.44 -5.92 28.98
N MET A 2 8.02 -5.53 27.84
CA MET A 2 7.42 -5.83 26.53
C MET A 2 7.43 -7.35 26.35
N ASN A 3 6.26 -7.92 26.11
CA ASN A 3 6.12 -9.33 25.78
C ASN A 3 6.82 -9.53 24.42
N GLN A 4 8.05 -9.99 24.41
CA GLN A 4 8.83 -10.25 23.19
C GLN A 4 8.26 -11.48 22.49
N LYS A 5 7.19 -11.27 21.73
CA LYS A 5 6.69 -12.29 20.80
C LYS A 5 7.44 -12.12 19.49
N THR A 6 7.97 -13.21 18.96
CA THR A 6 8.56 -13.23 17.61
C THR A 6 7.47 -13.62 16.62
N TYR A 7 7.32 -12.82 15.57
CA TYR A 7 6.37 -13.06 14.50
C TYR A 7 7.10 -13.30 13.19
N LEU A 8 6.62 -14.25 12.43
CA LEU A 8 6.93 -14.38 11.02
C LEU A 8 5.71 -13.91 10.23
N LYS A 9 5.91 -13.02 9.26
CA LYS A 9 4.86 -12.53 8.38
C LYS A 9 5.15 -12.97 6.95
N ILE A 10 4.15 -13.58 6.32
CA ILE A 10 4.15 -13.93 4.90
C ILE A 10 2.96 -13.24 4.25
N GLY A 11 3.10 -12.81 3.01
CA GLY A 11 2.06 -12.10 2.28
C GLY A 11 1.96 -12.57 0.83
N HIS A 12 0.85 -12.24 0.22
CA HIS A 12 0.51 -12.54 -1.15
C HIS A 12 0.61 -11.26 -2.01
N SER A 13 1.14 -11.37 -3.21
CA SER A 13 1.37 -10.22 -4.09
C SER A 13 0.20 -9.92 -5.03
N GLU A 14 -0.67 -10.89 -5.28
CA GLU A 14 -1.84 -10.67 -6.14
C GLU A 14 -2.88 -9.84 -5.42
N SER A 15 -3.44 -8.89 -6.13
CA SER A 15 -4.53 -8.06 -5.63
C SER A 15 -5.68 -8.08 -6.62
N ARG A 16 -6.90 -8.13 -6.10
CA ARG A 16 -8.13 -8.00 -6.90
C ARG A 16 -8.70 -6.61 -6.70
N PRO A 17 -9.24 -5.96 -7.75
CA PRO A 17 -9.96 -4.72 -7.58
C PRO A 17 -11.13 -4.91 -6.61
N MET A 18 -11.27 -3.97 -5.68
CA MET A 18 -12.42 -3.96 -4.77
C MET A 18 -13.59 -3.26 -5.45
N SER A 19 -14.71 -3.95 -5.55
CA SER A 19 -15.96 -3.33 -5.95
C SER A 19 -16.47 -2.44 -4.83
N ASP A 20 -16.88 -1.23 -5.16
CA ASP A 20 -17.41 -0.25 -4.21
C ASP A 20 -16.53 -0.09 -2.96
N PRO A 21 -15.32 0.50 -3.11
CA PRO A 21 -14.35 0.59 -2.01
C PRO A 21 -14.89 1.43 -0.85
N ASP A 22 -15.74 2.43 -1.10
CA ASP A 22 -16.28 3.30 -0.07
C ASP A 22 -17.11 2.52 0.97
N THR A 23 -17.84 1.49 0.52
CA THR A 23 -18.66 0.64 1.39
C THR A 23 -17.91 -0.58 1.90
N ASN A 24 -17.05 -1.18 1.09
CA ASN A 24 -16.49 -2.49 1.37
C ASN A 24 -15.12 -2.47 2.03
N LEU A 25 -14.38 -1.35 1.97
CA LEU A 25 -13.02 -1.28 2.50
C LEU A 25 -12.97 -1.51 4.02
N ILE A 26 -13.87 -0.89 4.77
CA ILE A 26 -13.95 -1.06 6.23
C ILE A 26 -14.25 -2.53 6.59
N LYS A 27 -15.25 -3.12 5.91
CA LYS A 27 -15.62 -4.53 6.12
C LYS A 27 -14.47 -5.48 5.79
N TRP A 28 -13.72 -5.17 4.73
CA TRP A 28 -12.53 -5.93 4.36
C TRP A 28 -11.47 -5.90 5.47
N PHE A 29 -11.15 -4.72 6.02
CA PHE A 29 -10.18 -4.60 7.12
C PHE A 29 -10.66 -5.19 8.45
N GLN A 30 -11.97 -5.29 8.67
CA GLN A 30 -12.55 -5.99 9.82
C GLN A 30 -12.58 -7.51 9.66
N GLY A 31 -12.35 -7.99 8.44
CA GLY A 31 -12.33 -9.40 8.11
C GLY A 31 -10.94 -10.03 8.24
N LYS A 32 -10.87 -11.31 7.93
CA LYS A 32 -9.62 -12.09 7.91
C LYS A 32 -9.05 -12.30 6.51
N GLY A 33 -9.54 -11.51 5.53
CA GLY A 33 -9.14 -11.66 4.14
C GLY A 33 -9.84 -12.82 3.41
N ASP A 34 -9.25 -13.24 2.31
CA ASP A 34 -9.74 -14.36 1.50
C ASP A 34 -9.28 -15.69 2.12
N PRO A 35 -10.21 -16.58 2.52
CA PRO A 35 -9.84 -17.83 3.17
C PRO A 35 -9.03 -18.78 2.27
N VAL A 36 -9.25 -18.76 0.95
CA VAL A 36 -8.49 -19.59 0.01
C VAL A 36 -7.02 -19.13 -0.06
N VAL A 37 -6.80 -17.82 -0.06
CA VAL A 37 -5.46 -17.25 -0.02
C VAL A 37 -4.79 -17.52 1.32
N ALA A 38 -5.53 -17.44 2.42
CA ALA A 38 -5.03 -17.73 3.77
C ALA A 38 -4.54 -19.19 3.87
N GLU A 39 -5.34 -20.15 3.41
CA GLU A 39 -4.98 -21.57 3.41
C GLU A 39 -3.75 -21.84 2.53
N TRP A 40 -3.69 -21.22 1.35
CA TRP A 40 -2.52 -21.33 0.48
C TRP A 40 -1.26 -20.75 1.15
N LEU A 41 -1.33 -19.57 1.76
CA LEU A 41 -0.21 -18.96 2.48
C LEU A 41 0.27 -19.83 3.64
N GLU A 42 -0.66 -20.42 4.38
CA GLU A 42 -0.33 -21.34 5.47
C GLU A 42 0.42 -22.57 4.95
N SER A 43 -0.02 -23.15 3.84
CA SER A 43 0.67 -24.27 3.19
C SER A 43 2.10 -23.90 2.75
N GLN A 44 2.28 -22.68 2.20
CA GLN A 44 3.60 -22.18 1.84
C GLN A 44 4.48 -21.98 3.08
N LEU A 45 3.92 -21.48 4.18
CA LEU A 45 4.63 -21.27 5.42
C LEU A 45 5.20 -22.58 5.96
N PHE A 46 4.40 -23.64 6.02
CA PHE A 46 4.85 -24.97 6.47
C PHE A 46 5.87 -25.60 5.51
N SER A 47 5.71 -25.37 4.20
CA SER A 47 6.67 -25.85 3.20
C SER A 47 8.05 -25.18 3.34
N LEU A 48 8.06 -23.88 3.59
CA LEU A 48 9.30 -23.09 3.72
C LEU A 48 10.00 -23.34 5.06
N MET A 49 9.25 -23.66 6.10
CA MET A 49 9.75 -23.81 7.46
C MET A 49 9.26 -25.11 8.14
N PRO A 50 9.59 -26.29 7.59
CA PRO A 50 9.01 -27.57 8.04
C PRO A 50 9.39 -27.95 9.47
N SER A 51 10.48 -27.39 10.00
CA SER A 51 10.98 -27.68 11.35
C SER A 51 10.48 -26.69 12.41
N VAL A 52 9.65 -25.71 12.03
CA VAL A 52 9.16 -24.69 12.96
C VAL A 52 7.74 -25.04 13.43
N SER A 53 7.57 -25.08 14.75
CA SER A 53 6.25 -25.22 15.36
C SER A 53 5.67 -23.82 15.65
N PHE A 54 4.64 -23.43 14.92
CA PHE A 54 3.94 -22.18 15.14
C PHE A 54 2.92 -22.34 16.25
N LYS A 55 2.96 -21.47 17.27
CA LYS A 55 2.01 -21.50 18.39
C LYS A 55 0.63 -20.98 18.01
N ASN A 56 0.60 -20.03 17.09
CA ASN A 56 -0.61 -19.42 16.58
C ASN A 56 -0.37 -18.93 15.15
N ILE A 57 -1.37 -19.04 14.31
CA ILE A 57 -1.39 -18.51 12.94
C ILE A 57 -2.60 -17.60 12.86
N GLU A 58 -2.36 -16.36 12.45
CA GLU A 58 -3.38 -15.35 12.30
C GLU A 58 -3.34 -14.80 10.87
N THR A 59 -4.50 -14.52 10.31
CA THR A 59 -4.63 -13.90 8.99
C THR A 59 -5.21 -12.52 9.14
N GLU A 60 -4.66 -11.60 8.37
CA GLU A 60 -5.10 -10.21 8.30
C GLU A 60 -5.34 -9.83 6.83
N SER A 61 -6.36 -9.05 6.61
CA SER A 61 -6.61 -8.44 5.31
C SER A 61 -5.77 -7.20 5.13
N CYS A 62 -5.40 -6.92 3.88
CA CYS A 62 -4.69 -5.69 3.54
C CYS A 62 -5.23 -5.14 2.21
N ALA A 63 -5.12 -3.84 2.01
CA ALA A 63 -5.50 -3.18 0.78
C ALA A 63 -4.32 -2.39 0.22
N VAL A 64 -4.23 -2.33 -1.11
CA VAL A 64 -3.21 -1.57 -1.82
C VAL A 64 -3.90 -0.44 -2.58
N SER A 65 -3.49 0.79 -2.27
CA SER A 65 -3.91 1.96 -3.05
C SER A 65 -3.13 2.01 -4.36
N ARG A 66 -3.83 1.90 -5.48
CA ARG A 66 -3.24 1.96 -6.82
C ARG A 66 -3.74 3.18 -7.58
N SER A 67 -2.83 3.84 -8.29
CA SER A 67 -3.20 4.88 -9.24
C SER A 67 -3.55 4.28 -10.60
N SER A 68 -4.28 5.05 -11.41
CA SER A 68 -4.56 4.70 -12.82
C SER A 68 -3.33 4.75 -13.72
N THR A 69 -2.26 5.43 -13.29
CA THR A 69 -1.01 5.61 -14.04
C THR A 69 0.08 4.62 -13.64
N GLY A 70 -0.12 3.87 -12.55
CA GLY A 70 0.92 3.02 -11.94
C GLY A 70 2.01 3.80 -11.19
N LYS A 71 1.95 5.14 -11.19
CA LYS A 71 2.87 6.03 -10.47
C LYS A 71 2.16 6.68 -9.29
N GLN A 72 2.91 7.15 -8.31
CA GLN A 72 2.37 7.93 -7.20
C GLN A 72 1.82 9.27 -7.71
N PHE A 73 0.83 9.81 -7.00
CA PHE A 73 0.39 11.19 -7.18
C PHE A 73 1.03 12.04 -6.09
N ILE A 74 1.81 13.04 -6.50
CA ILE A 74 2.43 14.03 -5.62
C ILE A 74 2.08 15.39 -6.20
N ASP A 75 1.00 15.98 -5.71
CA ASP A 75 0.44 17.18 -6.33
C ASP A 75 -0.37 18.01 -5.34
N ARG A 76 -0.73 19.21 -5.77
CA ARG A 76 -1.71 20.05 -5.10
C ARG A 76 -3.08 19.88 -5.76
N ILE A 77 -4.11 19.69 -4.94
CA ILE A 77 -5.49 19.67 -5.40
C ILE A 77 -5.92 21.08 -5.80
N ASP A 78 -6.35 21.25 -7.04
CA ASP A 78 -6.70 22.53 -7.62
C ASP A 78 -7.65 23.34 -6.72
N GLY A 79 -7.29 24.61 -6.47
CA GLY A 79 -8.07 25.56 -5.70
C GLY A 79 -8.24 25.27 -4.20
N SER A 80 -7.71 24.17 -3.69
CA SER A 80 -7.95 23.76 -2.29
C SER A 80 -6.81 24.10 -1.32
N GLY A 81 -5.60 24.31 -1.81
CA GLY A 81 -4.40 24.42 -0.96
C GLY A 81 -3.97 23.08 -0.32
N ILE A 82 -4.64 21.98 -0.62
CA ILE A 82 -4.33 20.64 -0.12
C ILE A 82 -3.29 19.99 -1.02
N HIS A 83 -2.20 19.51 -0.41
CA HIS A 83 -1.22 18.68 -1.09
C HIS A 83 -1.45 17.22 -0.77
N VAL A 84 -1.21 16.37 -1.73
CA VAL A 84 -1.40 14.92 -1.60
C VAL A 84 -0.17 14.14 -2.02
N LEU A 85 0.11 13.07 -1.28
CA LEU A 85 1.02 12.00 -1.66
C LEU A 85 0.22 10.70 -1.57
N LEU A 86 -0.20 10.16 -2.70
CA LEU A 86 -1.15 9.05 -2.78
C LEU A 86 -0.65 7.93 -3.68
N ALA A 87 -1.32 6.78 -3.56
CA ALA A 87 -1.14 5.62 -4.43
C ALA A 87 0.25 4.98 -4.33
N GLY A 88 0.54 4.39 -3.18
CA GLY A 88 1.80 3.65 -2.96
C GLY A 88 2.00 2.43 -3.85
N ASN A 89 0.97 1.98 -4.59
CA ASN A 89 0.99 0.90 -5.57
C ASN A 89 1.56 -0.44 -5.04
N GLY A 90 1.67 -0.60 -3.71
CA GLY A 90 2.16 -1.79 -3.04
C GLY A 90 3.69 -1.88 -2.87
N TYR A 91 4.47 -0.92 -3.36
CA TYR A 91 5.94 -0.96 -3.30
C TYR A 91 6.61 0.33 -2.86
N SER A 92 5.85 1.38 -2.54
CA SER A 92 6.41 2.68 -2.15
C SER A 92 7.14 2.69 -0.81
N ALA A 93 7.00 1.65 0.02
CA ALA A 93 7.77 1.55 1.26
C ALA A 93 9.29 1.60 1.03
N LYS A 94 9.77 1.05 -0.10
CA LYS A 94 11.20 1.03 -0.45
C LYS A 94 11.75 2.41 -0.84
N SER A 95 10.88 3.31 -1.28
CA SER A 95 11.22 4.65 -1.77
C SER A 95 10.54 5.75 -0.95
N SER A 96 10.08 5.44 0.26
CA SER A 96 9.28 6.36 1.07
C SER A 96 10.02 7.66 1.40
N ASP A 97 11.30 7.59 1.71
CA ASP A 97 12.13 8.76 2.03
C ASP A 97 12.22 9.69 0.83
N GLU A 98 12.46 9.14 -0.36
CA GLU A 98 12.59 9.93 -1.57
C GLU A 98 11.24 10.49 -2.04
N LEU A 99 10.16 9.72 -1.94
CA LEU A 99 8.81 10.23 -2.20
C LEU A 99 8.44 11.36 -1.24
N GLY A 100 8.85 11.26 0.02
CA GLY A 100 8.70 12.32 1.01
C GLY A 100 9.49 13.57 0.65
N ARG A 101 10.74 13.43 0.17
CA ARG A 101 11.57 14.55 -0.31
C ARG A 101 10.92 15.26 -1.50
N ILE A 102 10.44 14.49 -2.50
CA ILE A 102 9.75 15.04 -3.66
C ILE A 102 8.48 15.81 -3.24
N ALA A 103 7.68 15.22 -2.34
CA ALA A 103 6.47 15.87 -1.83
C ALA A 103 6.78 17.16 -1.07
N ALA A 104 7.81 17.17 -0.22
CA ALA A 104 8.25 18.37 0.49
C ALA A 104 8.70 19.48 -0.49
N HIS A 105 9.46 19.11 -1.51
CA HIS A 105 9.89 20.05 -2.55
C HIS A 105 8.67 20.64 -3.29
N LYS A 106 7.71 19.79 -3.67
CA LYS A 106 6.47 20.22 -4.33
C LYS A 106 5.63 21.18 -3.47
N ILE A 107 5.60 20.96 -2.15
CA ILE A 107 4.90 21.85 -1.21
C ILE A 107 5.56 23.23 -1.13
N ILE A 108 6.90 23.27 -1.12
CA ILE A 108 7.67 24.51 -0.89
C ILE A 108 7.76 25.33 -2.19
N PHE A 109 8.01 24.68 -3.32
CA PHE A 109 8.38 25.35 -4.58
C PHE A 109 7.28 25.23 -5.65
N ASP A 110 6.21 24.48 -5.39
CA ASP A 110 5.12 24.15 -6.35
C ASP A 110 5.59 23.38 -7.60
N GLU A 111 6.78 22.81 -7.55
CA GLU A 111 7.38 22.00 -8.63
C GLU A 111 8.05 20.76 -8.05
N VAL A 112 8.28 19.75 -8.89
CA VAL A 112 9.09 18.58 -8.51
C VAL A 112 10.58 18.89 -8.70
N PRO A 113 11.50 18.18 -7.98
CA PRO A 113 12.93 18.32 -8.22
C PRO A 113 13.30 18.04 -9.69
N GLU A 114 14.32 18.72 -10.20
CA GLU A 114 14.73 18.69 -11.63
C GLU A 114 14.99 17.25 -12.12
N GLU A 115 15.61 16.42 -11.31
CA GLU A 115 15.90 15.01 -11.62
C GLU A 115 14.66 14.13 -11.83
N TYR A 116 13.45 14.64 -11.50
CA TYR A 116 12.16 13.97 -11.68
C TYR A 116 11.22 14.73 -12.62
N SER A 117 11.74 15.73 -13.35
CA SER A 117 10.94 16.59 -14.23
C SER A 117 10.26 15.84 -15.38
N ASP A 118 10.78 14.68 -15.77
CA ASP A 118 10.22 13.79 -16.79
C ASP A 118 9.08 12.89 -16.25
N ILE A 119 8.84 12.90 -14.94
CA ILE A 119 7.81 12.06 -14.31
C ILE A 119 6.55 12.87 -14.05
N ASP A 120 5.43 12.42 -14.60
CA ASP A 120 4.12 13.03 -14.33
C ASP A 120 3.52 12.49 -13.02
N PHE A 121 3.66 13.27 -11.94
CA PHE A 121 3.09 13.00 -10.62
C PHE A 121 1.71 13.64 -10.41
N ARG A 122 1.17 14.34 -11.42
CA ARG A 122 -0.08 15.09 -11.27
C ARG A 122 -1.28 14.19 -11.01
N VAL A 123 -2.17 14.64 -10.16
CA VAL A 123 -3.45 13.98 -9.88
C VAL A 123 -4.27 13.86 -11.17
N LYS A 124 -4.84 12.69 -11.38
CA LYS A 124 -5.76 12.42 -12.48
C LYS A 124 -7.18 12.29 -11.92
N TYR A 125 -8.03 13.20 -12.33
CA TYR A 125 -9.44 13.20 -11.93
C TYR A 125 -10.24 12.25 -12.84
N LYS A 126 -11.13 11.48 -12.22
CA LYS A 126 -12.10 10.71 -13.00
C LYS A 126 -13.09 11.70 -13.63
N ARG A 127 -13.19 11.70 -14.95
CA ARG A 127 -14.28 12.41 -15.62
C ARG A 127 -15.58 11.67 -15.31
N THR A 128 -16.51 12.34 -14.67
CA THR A 128 -17.90 11.91 -14.47
C THR A 128 -18.68 12.03 -15.77
#